data_2691e02553790a3a0f642df6e513a066
#
_entry.id   2691e02553790a3a0f642df6e513a066
#
_cell.length_a   1.000
_cell.length_b   1.000
_cell.length_c   1.000
_cell.angle_alpha   90.00
_cell.angle_beta   90.00
_cell.angle_gamma   90.00
#
_symmetry.space_group_name_H-M   'P 1'
#
loop_
_entity.id
_entity.type
_entity.pdbx_description
1 polymer ?
#
loop_
_entity_poly.entity_id
_entity_poly.type
_entity_poly.pdbx_seq_one_letter_code
_entity_poly.pdbx_strand_id
1 'polypeptide(L)'
;MLEHLSIQCADVAASAAFYDWVLVPLGGVRVLDIGSVIGYGVPPNPDFWLGPCTTGEGFRESHIAFAAPDRLAVRAFFDIAVASGAERLHAPRVWPEYHANNFGAFARDPDGNNVEAVCHAPE
;
A
#
# COMPACT_ATOMS: atom_id res chain seq x y z
N MET A 1 -2.67 -15.70 -10.91
CA MET A 1 -3.22 -14.51 -11.51
C MET A 1 -2.22 -13.38 -11.48
N LEU A 2 -2.38 -12.38 -10.64
CA LEU A 2 -1.42 -11.29 -10.57
C LEU A 2 -0.12 -11.77 -9.93
N GLU A 3 1.01 -11.61 -10.63
CA GLU A 3 2.31 -11.95 -10.08
C GLU A 3 2.95 -10.70 -9.45
N HIS A 4 2.85 -9.58 -10.13
CA HIS A 4 3.30 -8.31 -9.59
C HIS A 4 2.54 -7.14 -10.21
N LEU A 5 2.60 -5.99 -9.53
CA LEU A 5 2.07 -4.71 -9.97
C LEU A 5 3.17 -3.67 -9.83
N SER A 6 3.34 -2.83 -10.84
CA SER A 6 4.26 -1.68 -10.79
C SER A 6 3.46 -0.39 -10.89
N ILE A 7 3.83 0.61 -10.09
CA ILE A 7 3.30 1.96 -10.24
C ILE A 7 4.42 2.94 -10.59
N GLN A 8 4.07 3.96 -11.34
CA GLN A 8 4.97 5.05 -11.68
C GLN A 8 4.84 6.17 -10.65
N CYS A 9 5.96 6.61 -10.12
CA CYS A 9 6.02 7.62 -9.06
C CYS A 9 6.67 8.90 -9.57
N ALA A 10 6.12 10.03 -9.20
CA ALA A 10 6.73 11.33 -9.50
C ALA A 10 8.09 11.46 -8.79
N ASP A 11 8.17 10.94 -7.55
CA ASP A 11 9.39 10.90 -6.74
C ASP A 11 9.49 9.53 -6.08
N VAL A 12 10.32 8.67 -6.65
CA VAL A 12 10.51 7.30 -6.14
C VAL A 12 10.98 7.30 -4.68
N ALA A 13 11.88 8.21 -4.32
CA ALA A 13 12.40 8.28 -2.95
C ALA A 13 11.30 8.65 -1.94
N ALA A 14 10.42 9.59 -2.28
CA ALA A 14 9.30 9.97 -1.42
C ALA A 14 8.30 8.83 -1.27
N SER A 15 7.98 8.14 -2.36
CA SER A 15 7.09 6.99 -2.34
C SER A 15 7.70 5.83 -1.55
N ALA A 16 9.00 5.58 -1.72
CA ALA A 16 9.70 4.55 -0.97
C ALA A 16 9.70 4.85 0.54
N ALA A 17 9.90 6.10 0.93
CA ALA A 17 9.84 6.50 2.35
C ALA A 17 8.46 6.20 2.95
N PHE A 18 7.39 6.40 2.18
CA PHE A 18 6.03 6.07 2.60
C PHE A 18 5.82 4.55 2.72
N TYR A 19 6.12 3.81 1.65
CA TYR A 19 5.87 2.36 1.62
C TYR A 19 6.79 1.57 2.56
N ASP A 20 8.01 2.05 2.82
CA ASP A 20 8.91 1.44 3.81
C ASP A 20 8.26 1.31 5.18
N TRP A 21 7.41 2.28 5.56
CA TRP A 21 6.77 2.31 6.86
C TRP A 21 5.39 1.65 6.88
N VAL A 22 4.53 1.97 5.92
CA VAL A 22 3.14 1.50 5.96
C VAL A 22 3.03 0.00 5.70
N LEU A 23 3.98 -0.59 4.97
CA LEU A 23 3.95 -2.02 4.66
C LEU A 23 4.51 -2.90 5.80
N VAL A 24 5.23 -2.34 6.77
CA VAL A 24 5.82 -3.11 7.87
C VAL A 24 4.77 -3.93 8.62
N PRO A 25 3.63 -3.37 9.06
CA PRO A 25 2.62 -4.17 9.78
C PRO A 25 2.04 -5.30 8.92
N LEU A 26 2.15 -5.19 7.60
CA LEU A 26 1.64 -6.18 6.64
C LEU A 26 2.69 -7.25 6.30
N GLY A 27 3.90 -7.13 6.86
CA GLY A 27 5.01 -8.02 6.57
C GLY A 27 5.79 -7.67 5.30
N GLY A 28 5.50 -6.52 4.69
CA GLY A 28 6.15 -6.09 3.46
C GLY A 28 7.45 -5.34 3.72
N VAL A 29 8.48 -5.71 2.96
CA VAL A 29 9.79 -5.06 3.02
C VAL A 29 10.34 -4.88 1.61
N ARG A 30 11.40 -4.08 1.46
CA ARG A 30 12.14 -4.04 0.20
C ARG A 30 12.81 -5.39 -0.03
N VAL A 31 12.38 -6.09 -1.07
CA VAL A 31 12.99 -7.35 -1.48
C VAL A 31 14.09 -7.09 -2.49
N LEU A 32 13.89 -6.11 -3.36
CA LEU A 32 14.86 -5.73 -4.37
C LEU A 32 14.92 -4.20 -4.47
N ASP A 33 16.12 -3.66 -4.43
CA ASP A 33 16.36 -2.22 -4.55
C ASP A 33 17.53 -2.01 -5.52
N ILE A 34 17.24 -1.45 -6.69
CA ILE A 34 18.23 -1.09 -7.69
C ILE A 34 18.31 0.43 -7.89
N GLY A 35 17.86 1.19 -6.88
CA GLY A 35 17.93 2.65 -6.87
C GLY A 35 16.72 3.31 -7.50
N SER A 36 16.57 3.22 -8.81
CA SER A 36 15.45 3.82 -9.53
C SER A 36 14.19 2.98 -9.51
N VAL A 37 14.31 1.68 -9.22
CA VAL A 37 13.18 0.74 -9.13
C VAL A 37 13.31 -0.04 -7.85
N ILE A 38 12.22 -0.14 -7.09
CA ILE A 38 12.20 -0.82 -5.79
C ILE A 38 11.04 -1.79 -5.77
N GLY A 39 11.33 -3.05 -5.43
CA GLY A 39 10.32 -4.10 -5.31
C GLY A 39 10.07 -4.46 -3.84
N TYR A 40 8.81 -4.43 -3.44
CA TYR A 40 8.33 -4.77 -2.11
C TYR A 40 7.56 -6.08 -2.12
N GLY A 41 7.61 -6.77 -1.02
CA GLY A 41 6.82 -7.97 -0.82
C GLY A 41 7.16 -8.64 0.50
N VAL A 42 6.49 -9.75 0.78
CA VAL A 42 6.89 -10.67 1.82
C VAL A 42 7.96 -11.58 1.21
N PRO A 43 9.21 -11.57 1.75
CA PRO A 43 10.29 -12.34 1.12
C PRO A 43 9.91 -13.80 0.87
N PRO A 44 10.42 -14.43 -0.21
CA PRO A 44 11.50 -13.94 -1.08
C PRO A 44 11.05 -13.18 -2.33
N ASN A 45 9.76 -13.04 -2.60
CA ASN A 45 9.28 -12.53 -3.88
C ASN A 45 8.73 -11.11 -3.77
N PRO A 46 9.20 -10.15 -4.60
CA PRO A 46 8.57 -8.85 -4.72
C PRO A 46 7.30 -8.97 -5.58
N ASP A 47 6.22 -8.35 -5.13
CA ASP A 47 4.96 -8.32 -5.86
C ASP A 47 4.40 -6.91 -6.07
N PHE A 48 5.02 -5.92 -5.48
CA PHE A 48 4.66 -4.52 -5.64
C PHE A 48 5.89 -3.67 -5.92
N TRP A 49 5.89 -2.92 -7.03
CA TRP A 49 7.06 -2.19 -7.50
C TRP A 49 6.80 -0.71 -7.63
N LEU A 50 7.82 0.08 -7.28
CA LEU A 50 7.87 1.50 -7.54
C LEU A 50 8.91 1.77 -8.62
N GLY A 51 8.57 2.64 -9.57
CA GLY A 51 9.50 3.09 -10.60
C GLY A 51 9.22 4.54 -10.99
N PRO A 52 10.12 5.19 -11.73
CA PRO A 52 9.91 6.56 -12.17
C PRO A 52 8.84 6.64 -13.27
N CYS A 53 8.30 7.85 -13.47
CA CYS A 53 7.38 8.13 -14.58
C CYS A 53 8.16 8.11 -15.89
N THR A 54 7.97 7.06 -16.68
CA THR A 54 8.67 6.87 -17.96
C THR A 54 7.74 6.83 -19.15
N THR A 55 6.46 6.59 -18.95
CA THR A 55 5.47 6.47 -20.03
C THR A 55 4.14 7.09 -19.60
N GLY A 56 3.33 7.45 -20.58
CA GLY A 56 2.02 8.05 -20.36
C GLY A 56 2.11 9.51 -19.94
N GLU A 57 0.95 10.15 -19.85
CA GLU A 57 0.80 11.55 -19.45
C GLU A 57 -0.28 11.69 -18.40
N GLY A 58 -0.06 12.61 -17.46
CA GLY A 58 -1.00 12.92 -16.39
C GLY A 58 -1.07 11.84 -15.32
N PHE A 59 -1.90 12.10 -14.34
CA PHE A 59 -2.11 11.21 -13.20
C PHE A 59 -3.48 10.53 -13.33
N ARG A 60 -3.49 9.24 -13.05
CA ARG A 60 -4.72 8.47 -12.83
C ARG A 60 -4.62 7.76 -11.51
N GLU A 61 -5.60 7.98 -10.64
CA GLU A 61 -5.65 7.32 -9.35
C GLU A 61 -5.81 5.82 -9.53
N SER A 62 -4.90 5.07 -8.91
CA SER A 62 -5.04 3.62 -8.78
C SER A 62 -5.57 3.29 -7.38
N HIS A 63 -6.33 2.21 -7.27
CA HIS A 63 -6.74 1.64 -5.99
C HIS A 63 -5.96 0.35 -5.79
N ILE A 64 -5.14 0.32 -4.73
CA ILE A 64 -4.27 -0.81 -4.44
C ILE A 64 -4.58 -1.30 -3.03
N ALA A 65 -5.05 -2.53 -2.91
CA ALA A 65 -5.37 -3.14 -1.62
C ALA A 65 -4.30 -4.17 -1.27
N PHE A 66 -3.69 -3.98 -0.11
CA PHE A 66 -2.70 -4.90 0.45
C PHE A 66 -3.37 -5.79 1.49
N ALA A 67 -3.09 -7.09 1.41
CA ALA A 67 -3.60 -8.03 2.39
C ALA A 67 -2.91 -7.84 3.74
N ALA A 68 -3.69 -7.73 4.79
CA ALA A 68 -3.21 -7.66 6.16
C ALA A 68 -3.49 -8.98 6.87
N PRO A 69 -2.60 -9.45 7.75
CA PRO A 69 -2.80 -10.72 8.45
C PRO A 69 -3.95 -10.68 9.46
N ASP A 70 -4.25 -9.51 10.02
CA ASP A 70 -5.31 -9.33 11.01
C ASP A 70 -5.77 -7.86 11.07
N ARG A 71 -6.78 -7.60 11.88
CA ARG A 71 -7.32 -6.23 12.04
C ARG A 71 -6.34 -5.29 12.73
N LEU A 72 -5.48 -5.81 13.60
CA LEU A 72 -4.46 -5.03 14.27
C LEU A 72 -3.47 -4.44 13.25
N ALA A 73 -3.07 -5.24 12.26
CA ALA A 73 -2.19 -4.82 11.18
C ALA A 73 -2.84 -3.73 10.31
N VAL A 74 -4.15 -3.83 10.04
CA VAL A 74 -4.90 -2.79 9.32
C VAL A 74 -4.86 -1.47 10.09
N ARG A 75 -5.08 -1.51 11.41
CA ARG A 75 -5.02 -0.31 12.26
C ARG A 75 -3.62 0.29 12.27
N ALA A 76 -2.59 -0.55 12.39
CA ALA A 76 -1.20 -0.10 12.39
C ALA A 76 -0.82 0.57 11.06
N PHE A 77 -1.23 -0.01 9.93
CA PHE A 77 -1.06 0.59 8.60
C PHE A 77 -1.63 2.01 8.56
N PHE A 78 -2.87 2.17 9.00
CA PHE A 78 -3.55 3.46 8.97
C PHE A 78 -2.87 4.49 9.88
N ASP A 79 -2.52 4.09 11.11
CA ASP A 79 -1.88 4.98 12.07
C ASP A 79 -0.51 5.46 11.56
N ILE A 80 0.26 4.57 10.94
CA ILE A 80 1.56 4.90 10.35
C ILE A 80 1.37 5.86 9.16
N ALA A 81 0.40 5.59 8.29
CA ALA A 81 0.11 6.46 7.15
C ALA A 81 -0.25 7.86 7.63
N VAL A 82 -1.12 7.99 8.62
CA VAL A 82 -1.52 9.27 9.20
C VAL A 82 -0.32 9.98 9.84
N ALA A 83 0.50 9.26 10.59
CA ALA A 83 1.70 9.81 11.23
C ALA A 83 2.73 10.32 10.22
N SER A 84 2.77 9.73 9.02
CA SER A 84 3.64 10.18 7.94
C SER A 84 3.10 11.39 7.16
N GLY A 85 1.90 11.87 7.51
CA GLY A 85 1.27 13.02 6.87
C GLY A 85 0.36 12.66 5.69
N ALA A 86 0.08 11.39 5.47
CA ALA A 86 -0.80 10.96 4.39
C ALA A 86 -2.24 11.45 4.61
N GLU A 87 -2.92 11.76 3.51
CA GLU A 87 -4.35 12.07 3.54
C GLU A 87 -5.15 10.83 3.93
N ARG A 88 -6.01 10.98 4.93
CA ARG A 88 -6.93 9.92 5.34
C ARG A 88 -8.09 9.84 4.36
N LEU A 89 -8.40 8.65 3.88
CA LEU A 89 -9.61 8.45 3.10
C LEU A 89 -10.70 7.82 3.96
N HIS A 90 -10.39 6.68 4.60
CA HIS A 90 -11.33 6.01 5.49
C HIS A 90 -10.59 5.36 6.65
N ALA A 91 -11.00 5.69 7.88
CA ALA A 91 -10.48 5.05 9.09
C ALA A 91 -10.86 3.56 9.12
N PRO A 92 -10.11 2.73 9.88
CA PRO A 92 -10.38 1.30 9.94
C PRO A 92 -11.81 0.99 10.39
N ARG A 93 -12.52 0.21 9.60
CA ARG A 93 -13.86 -0.30 9.94
C ARG A 93 -14.21 -1.53 9.11
N VAL A 94 -15.28 -2.21 9.52
CA VAL A 94 -15.87 -3.25 8.69
C VAL A 94 -16.62 -2.61 7.51
N TRP A 95 -16.45 -3.20 6.35
CA TRP A 95 -17.12 -2.81 5.10
C TRP A 95 -18.03 -3.96 4.66
N PRO A 96 -19.22 -4.10 5.26
CA PRO A 96 -20.08 -5.26 5.03
C PRO A 96 -20.60 -5.34 3.60
N GLU A 97 -20.64 -4.23 2.89
CA GLU A 97 -21.04 -4.16 1.48
C GLU A 97 -20.13 -4.97 0.55
N TYR A 98 -18.90 -5.26 0.98
CA TYR A 98 -17.96 -6.09 0.20
C TYR A 98 -17.90 -7.52 0.72
N HIS A 99 -17.88 -7.70 2.03
CA HIS A 99 -17.78 -9.01 2.68
C HIS A 99 -18.08 -8.83 4.17
N ALA A 100 -18.71 -9.84 4.79
CA ALA A 100 -19.12 -9.77 6.20
C ALA A 100 -17.96 -9.43 7.16
N ASN A 101 -16.75 -9.88 6.85
CA ASN A 101 -15.56 -9.64 7.66
C ASN A 101 -14.52 -8.76 6.94
N ASN A 102 -14.94 -8.01 5.92
CA ASN A 102 -14.03 -7.09 5.25
C ASN A 102 -13.71 -5.92 6.18
N PHE A 103 -12.52 -5.95 6.78
CA PHE A 103 -12.05 -4.90 7.66
C PHE A 103 -10.90 -4.18 6.96
N GLY A 104 -11.09 -2.91 6.65
CA GLY A 104 -10.14 -2.16 5.83
C GLY A 104 -10.01 -0.70 6.24
N ALA A 105 -8.87 -0.12 5.89
CA ALA A 105 -8.56 1.28 6.05
C ALA A 105 -7.88 1.81 4.80
N PHE A 106 -8.07 3.08 4.51
CA PHE A 106 -7.66 3.69 3.25
C PHE A 106 -6.94 5.03 3.51
N ALA A 107 -5.85 5.24 2.79
CA ALA A 107 -5.09 6.49 2.81
C ALA A 107 -4.53 6.77 1.41
N ARG A 108 -4.05 8.00 1.16
CA ARG A 108 -3.38 8.32 -0.10
C ARG A 108 -1.88 8.14 0.02
N ASP A 109 -1.27 7.56 -1.00
CA ASP A 109 0.18 7.54 -1.13
C ASP A 109 0.70 8.92 -1.59
N PRO A 110 2.04 9.14 -1.66
CA PRO A 110 2.57 10.44 -2.07
C PRO A 110 2.14 10.92 -3.46
N ASP A 111 1.80 10.02 -4.37
CA ASP A 111 1.30 10.37 -5.71
C ASP A 111 -0.21 10.61 -5.74
N GLY A 112 -0.93 10.26 -4.68
CA GLY A 112 -2.38 10.41 -4.58
C GLY A 112 -3.18 9.15 -4.87
N ASN A 113 -2.53 7.99 -4.99
CA ASN A 113 -3.23 6.73 -5.15
C ASN A 113 -3.98 6.34 -3.87
N ASN A 114 -5.12 5.69 -4.05
CA ASN A 114 -5.90 5.13 -2.95
C ASN A 114 -5.27 3.80 -2.54
N VAL A 115 -4.62 3.78 -1.38
CA VAL A 115 -4.01 2.55 -0.84
C VAL A 115 -4.80 2.05 0.36
N GLU A 116 -5.01 0.76 0.39
CA GLU A 116 -5.83 0.08 1.38
C GLU A 116 -5.05 -1.04 2.04
N ALA A 117 -5.23 -1.19 3.34
CA ALA A 117 -4.92 -2.45 4.02
C ALA A 117 -6.22 -3.12 4.39
N VAL A 118 -6.37 -4.39 4.08
CA VAL A 118 -7.62 -5.13 4.28
C VAL A 118 -7.37 -6.54 4.79
N CYS A 119 -8.19 -6.98 5.72
CA CYS A 119 -8.24 -8.39 6.11
C CYS A 119 -9.69 -8.87 6.12
N HIS A 120 -9.88 -10.16 5.91
CA HIS A 120 -11.20 -10.80 5.95
C HIS A 120 -11.38 -11.69 7.17
N ALA A 121 -10.45 -11.61 8.12
CA ALA A 121 -10.55 -12.39 9.36
C ALA A 121 -11.61 -11.76 10.29
N PRO A 122 -12.41 -12.57 10.99
CA PRO A 122 -13.25 -12.07 12.07
C PRO A 122 -12.38 -11.51 13.20
N GLU A 123 -13.02 -10.71 14.03
CA GLU A 123 -12.33 -10.11 15.17
C GLU A 123 -11.88 -11.14 16.19
#